data_3e5fc77577628981933c6a502006dbbb
#
_entry.id   3e5fc77577628981933c6a502006dbbb
#
_cell.length_a   1.000
_cell.length_b   1.000
_cell.length_c   1.000
_cell.angle_alpha   90.00
_cell.angle_beta   90.00
_cell.angle_gamma   90.00
#
_symmetry.space_group_name_H-M   'P 1'
#
loop_
_entity.id
_entity.type
_entity.pdbx_description
1 polymer ?
#
loop_
_entity_poly.entity_id
_entity_poly.type
_entity_poly.pdbx_seq_one_letter_code
_entity_poly.pdbx_strand_id
1 'polypeptide(L)'
;MEAIQAAAEICTRAIAGRGLVHMFGSGHSRIFIEEMFPRHGSFPGFHPIVELSLTYHNPVVGANGQRQAMYLEHIEGFGKVILRNFVFQAPDCFLIYSNSGVNEVVIDVALEARRQALPVIVVVSLDHCLAVKPLHSSGKRLPDLAEVVIDNCTPAGDAMVRVEGLEDPVGPGSTIGAAAVTNMLKCAIAEGLAGLGQPPLVLTSSYFIRSEASRKRFDETYDDYRERVQRVYGACREEWGQPATFRGWKLQPARHLLPITPVTLPKALFQVRFLVILHEDIE
;
A
#
# COMPACT_ATOMS: atom_id res chain seq x y z
N MET A 1 5.74 -23.10 -0.75
CA MET A 1 5.01 -23.12 -2.03
C MET A 1 3.51 -23.25 -1.84
N GLU A 2 3.02 -24.12 -0.95
CA GLU A 2 1.58 -24.30 -0.67
C GLU A 2 0.86 -23.00 -0.30
N ALA A 3 1.44 -22.19 0.59
CA ALA A 3 0.84 -20.91 0.98
C ALA A 3 0.71 -19.91 -0.18
N ILE A 4 1.67 -19.90 -1.11
CA ILE A 4 1.58 -19.04 -2.31
C ILE A 4 0.46 -19.52 -3.21
N GLN A 5 0.31 -20.82 -3.39
CA GLN A 5 -0.77 -21.39 -4.21
C GLN A 5 -2.15 -21.09 -3.59
N ALA A 6 -2.32 -21.31 -2.27
CA ALA A 6 -3.56 -21.00 -1.56
C ALA A 6 -3.91 -19.51 -1.65
N ALA A 7 -2.92 -18.62 -1.50
CA ALA A 7 -3.11 -17.18 -1.67
C ALA A 7 -3.50 -16.83 -3.11
N ALA A 8 -2.82 -17.42 -4.09
CA ALA A 8 -3.11 -17.21 -5.51
C ALA A 8 -4.54 -17.63 -5.87
N GLU A 9 -5.06 -18.71 -5.31
CA GLU A 9 -6.44 -19.15 -5.52
C GLU A 9 -7.46 -18.13 -5.02
N ILE A 10 -7.23 -17.54 -3.83
CA ILE A 10 -8.10 -16.48 -3.29
C ILE A 10 -8.08 -15.26 -4.21
N CYS A 11 -6.87 -14.79 -4.57
CA CYS A 11 -6.70 -13.63 -5.45
C CYS A 11 -7.30 -13.88 -6.85
N THR A 12 -7.09 -15.07 -7.41
CA THR A 12 -7.64 -15.46 -8.72
C THR A 12 -9.16 -15.42 -8.71
N ARG A 13 -9.81 -15.98 -7.67
CA ARG A 13 -11.27 -15.90 -7.54
C ARG A 13 -11.77 -14.46 -7.44
N ALA A 14 -11.07 -13.61 -6.67
CA ALA A 14 -11.43 -12.21 -6.56
C ALA A 14 -11.36 -11.50 -7.92
N ILE A 15 -10.24 -11.63 -8.63
CA ILE A 15 -10.01 -10.94 -9.90
C ILE A 15 -10.91 -11.49 -11.01
N ALA A 16 -11.08 -12.81 -11.10
CA ALA A 16 -11.96 -13.47 -12.07
C ALA A 16 -13.42 -13.05 -11.86
N GLY A 17 -13.85 -12.86 -10.60
CA GLY A 17 -15.17 -12.37 -10.25
C GLY A 17 -15.34 -10.84 -10.38
N ARG A 18 -14.43 -10.13 -11.09
CA ARG A 18 -14.41 -8.66 -11.23
C ARG A 18 -14.22 -7.91 -9.91
N GLY A 19 -13.76 -8.59 -8.87
CA GLY A 19 -13.31 -7.99 -7.62
C GLY A 19 -11.88 -7.46 -7.69
N LEU A 20 -11.36 -7.07 -6.52
CA LEU A 20 -10.02 -6.49 -6.36
C LEU A 20 -9.27 -7.16 -5.21
N VAL A 21 -7.98 -7.27 -5.37
CA VAL A 21 -7.04 -7.55 -4.27
C VAL A 21 -6.60 -6.21 -3.70
N HIS A 22 -7.13 -5.83 -2.54
CA HIS A 22 -6.74 -4.61 -1.84
C HIS A 22 -5.43 -4.84 -1.11
N MET A 23 -4.44 -3.99 -1.38
CA MET A 23 -3.09 -4.18 -0.87
C MET A 23 -2.73 -3.07 0.11
N PHE A 24 -2.16 -3.45 1.26
CA PHE A 24 -1.73 -2.52 2.29
C PHE A 24 -0.38 -2.91 2.88
N GLY A 25 0.41 -1.90 3.25
CA GLY A 25 1.67 -2.04 3.98
C GLY A 25 2.19 -0.68 4.41
N SER A 26 2.77 -0.59 5.62
CA SER A 26 3.42 0.61 6.14
C SER A 26 4.93 0.55 5.95
N GLY A 27 5.60 1.70 6.03
CA GLY A 27 7.04 1.80 5.88
C GLY A 27 7.56 1.19 4.58
N HIS A 28 8.60 0.38 4.66
CA HIS A 28 9.18 -0.33 3.51
C HIS A 28 8.24 -1.42 2.95
N SER A 29 7.30 -1.94 3.74
CA SER A 29 6.32 -2.92 3.25
C SER A 29 5.43 -2.38 2.14
N ARG A 30 5.35 -1.06 1.95
CA ARG A 30 4.67 -0.43 0.83
C ARG A 30 5.33 -0.72 -0.52
N ILE A 31 6.63 -1.00 -0.56
CA ILE A 31 7.37 -1.28 -1.80
C ILE A 31 6.72 -2.43 -2.59
N PHE A 32 6.20 -3.43 -1.91
CA PHE A 32 5.59 -4.61 -2.54
C PHE A 32 4.24 -4.32 -3.17
N ILE A 33 3.57 -3.28 -2.72
CA ILE A 33 2.32 -2.78 -3.33
C ILE A 33 2.62 -2.23 -4.72
N GLU A 34 3.67 -1.42 -4.86
CA GLU A 34 4.12 -0.87 -6.15
C GLU A 34 4.79 -1.96 -7.02
N GLU A 35 5.47 -2.94 -6.41
CA GLU A 35 5.99 -4.09 -7.13
C GLU A 35 4.88 -4.96 -7.72
N MET A 36 3.72 -5.05 -7.05
CA MET A 36 2.58 -5.79 -7.57
C MET A 36 1.92 -5.07 -8.75
N PHE A 37 1.57 -3.77 -8.59
CA PHE A 37 0.88 -2.98 -9.62
C PHE A 37 0.95 -1.47 -9.28
N PRO A 38 1.13 -0.56 -10.28
CA PRO A 38 1.34 -0.83 -11.72
C PRO A 38 2.83 -0.98 -12.06
N ARG A 39 3.18 -2.01 -12.83
CA ARG A 39 4.53 -2.15 -13.42
C ARG A 39 4.53 -3.09 -14.62
N HIS A 40 5.60 -3.09 -15.43
CA HIS A 40 5.78 -4.07 -16.51
C HIS A 40 5.80 -5.50 -15.94
N GLY A 41 5.10 -6.41 -16.60
CA GLY A 41 4.90 -7.79 -16.12
C GLY A 41 3.77 -7.93 -15.11
N SER A 42 3.04 -6.86 -14.80
CA SER A 42 1.85 -6.87 -13.95
C SER A 42 0.57 -6.65 -14.76
N PHE A 43 -0.58 -6.81 -14.13
CA PHE A 43 -1.90 -6.75 -14.74
C PHE A 43 -2.95 -6.17 -13.78
N PRO A 44 -4.13 -5.71 -14.26
CA PRO A 44 -5.20 -5.19 -13.43
C PRO A 44 -5.78 -6.23 -12.48
N GLY A 45 -6.42 -5.77 -11.43
CA GLY A 45 -7.04 -6.59 -10.38
C GLY A 45 -6.52 -6.28 -8.99
N PHE A 46 -5.52 -5.42 -8.89
CA PHE A 46 -4.92 -4.99 -7.62
C PHE A 46 -5.31 -3.54 -7.32
N HIS A 47 -5.63 -3.25 -6.07
CA HIS A 47 -5.93 -1.91 -5.59
C HIS A 47 -4.92 -1.49 -4.50
N PRO A 48 -3.95 -0.63 -4.84
CA PRO A 48 -3.00 -0.09 -3.87
C PRO A 48 -3.71 0.83 -2.87
N ILE A 49 -3.58 0.53 -1.57
CA ILE A 49 -3.96 1.44 -0.49
C ILE A 49 -2.67 2.01 0.08
N VAL A 50 -2.30 3.21 -0.35
CA VAL A 50 -1.06 3.87 0.04
C VAL A 50 -1.36 5.12 0.86
N GLU A 51 -0.98 5.08 2.13
CA GLU A 51 -1.01 6.22 3.04
C GLU A 51 0.40 6.82 3.14
N LEU A 52 0.58 8.01 2.56
CA LEU A 52 1.91 8.63 2.46
C LEU A 52 2.52 8.96 3.83
N SER A 53 1.72 9.26 4.83
CA SER A 53 2.20 9.53 6.19
C SER A 53 2.81 8.31 6.88
N LEU A 54 2.48 7.11 6.41
CA LEU A 54 3.04 5.83 6.87
C LEU A 54 4.25 5.36 6.05
N THR A 55 4.83 6.23 5.23
CA THR A 55 5.98 5.89 4.38
C THR A 55 7.21 6.71 4.75
N TYR A 56 8.39 6.27 4.29
CA TYR A 56 9.65 6.94 4.58
C TYR A 56 10.06 7.99 3.53
N HIS A 57 9.12 8.41 2.68
CA HIS A 57 9.37 9.48 1.70
C HIS A 57 9.45 10.88 2.30
N ASN A 58 8.91 11.05 3.50
CA ASN A 58 8.83 12.36 4.15
C ASN A 58 10.17 13.11 4.25
N PRO A 59 11.35 12.48 4.45
CA PRO A 59 12.62 13.20 4.42
C PRO A 59 12.93 13.85 3.08
N VAL A 60 12.32 13.35 1.98
CA VAL A 60 12.54 13.87 0.61
C VAL A 60 11.52 14.93 0.24
N VAL A 61 10.26 14.76 0.64
CA VAL A 61 9.13 15.62 0.21
C VAL A 61 8.52 16.44 1.35
N GLY A 62 8.93 16.22 2.59
CA GLY A 62 8.44 16.92 3.78
C GLY A 62 9.37 16.77 4.96
N ALA A 63 9.01 17.36 6.10
CA ALA A 63 9.88 17.47 7.27
C ALA A 63 9.83 16.27 8.24
N ASN A 64 8.84 15.38 8.13
CA ASN A 64 8.48 14.46 9.22
C ASN A 64 9.31 13.17 9.24
N GLY A 65 9.55 12.59 8.07
CA GLY A 65 10.45 11.46 7.92
C GLY A 65 10.01 10.17 8.63
N GLN A 66 10.97 9.29 8.79
CA GLN A 66 10.80 7.97 9.36
C GLN A 66 10.21 7.98 10.77
N ARG A 67 10.64 8.93 11.64
CA ARG A 67 10.16 9.00 13.03
C ARG A 67 8.65 9.20 13.11
N GLN A 68 8.08 10.05 12.25
CA GLN A 68 6.64 10.24 12.18
C GLN A 68 5.94 8.99 11.67
N ALA A 69 6.40 8.39 10.60
CA ALA A 69 5.81 7.18 10.03
C ALA A 69 5.79 6.04 11.05
N MET A 70 6.90 5.82 11.75
CA MET A 70 6.99 4.82 12.83
C MET A 70 6.06 5.12 14.01
N TYR A 71 5.85 6.39 14.34
CA TYR A 71 4.90 6.77 15.40
C TYR A 71 3.45 6.50 14.94
N LEU A 72 3.11 6.88 13.71
CA LEU A 72 1.74 6.75 13.19
C LEU A 72 1.31 5.29 13.01
N GLU A 73 2.24 4.38 12.69
CA GLU A 73 1.90 2.96 12.55
C GLU A 73 1.55 2.27 13.87
N HIS A 74 1.81 2.96 15.02
CA HIS A 74 1.43 2.54 16.36
C HIS A 74 0.14 3.22 16.88
N ILE A 75 -0.59 3.93 16.02
CA ILE A 75 -1.87 4.54 16.41
C ILE A 75 -3.02 3.58 16.10
N GLU A 76 -3.54 2.93 17.13
CA GLU A 76 -4.71 2.08 17.04
C GLU A 76 -5.94 2.88 16.57
N GLY A 77 -6.67 2.35 15.60
CA GLY A 77 -7.80 3.00 14.95
C GLY A 77 -7.43 3.76 13.66
N PHE A 78 -6.14 4.05 13.42
CA PHE A 78 -5.73 4.79 12.23
C PHE A 78 -5.95 3.99 10.94
N GLY A 79 -5.73 2.67 10.97
CA GLY A 79 -6.05 1.80 9.84
C GLY A 79 -7.53 1.86 9.44
N LYS A 80 -8.45 1.95 10.41
CA LYS A 80 -9.88 2.13 10.16
C LYS A 80 -10.18 3.47 9.48
N VAL A 81 -9.50 4.55 9.88
CA VAL A 81 -9.66 5.87 9.26
C VAL A 81 -9.22 5.84 7.80
N ILE A 82 -8.09 5.20 7.50
CA ILE A 82 -7.61 5.02 6.13
C ILE A 82 -8.65 4.28 5.27
N LEU A 83 -9.16 3.15 5.77
CA LEU A 83 -10.09 2.31 5.02
C LEU A 83 -11.47 2.94 4.78
N ARG A 84 -11.88 3.92 5.60
CA ARG A 84 -13.14 4.66 5.41
C ARG A 84 -13.21 5.45 4.09
N ASN A 85 -12.10 5.64 3.42
CA ASN A 85 -12.06 6.29 2.11
C ASN A 85 -12.50 5.37 0.96
N PHE A 86 -12.75 4.09 1.24
CA PHE A 86 -12.97 3.08 0.21
C PHE A 86 -14.21 2.24 0.50
N VAL A 87 -14.83 1.74 -0.56
CA VAL A 87 -15.94 0.78 -0.49
C VAL A 87 -15.42 -0.60 -0.89
N PHE A 88 -15.57 -1.57 -0.01
CA PHE A 88 -15.18 -2.95 -0.21
C PHE A 88 -16.41 -3.86 -0.32
N GLN A 89 -16.34 -4.89 -1.15
CA GLN A 89 -17.44 -5.84 -1.34
C GLN A 89 -16.95 -7.19 -1.86
N ALA A 90 -17.67 -8.26 -1.61
CA ALA A 90 -17.37 -9.54 -2.25
C ALA A 90 -17.39 -9.42 -3.79
N PRO A 91 -16.47 -10.06 -4.52
CA PRO A 91 -15.50 -11.05 -4.06
C PRO A 91 -14.08 -10.50 -3.74
N ASP A 92 -13.97 -9.26 -3.26
CA ASP A 92 -12.68 -8.67 -2.90
C ASP A 92 -11.93 -9.50 -1.85
N CYS A 93 -10.62 -9.33 -1.78
CA CYS A 93 -9.78 -9.83 -0.71
C CYS A 93 -8.68 -8.81 -0.35
N PHE A 94 -8.04 -9.01 0.79
CA PHE A 94 -6.92 -8.18 1.24
C PHE A 94 -5.61 -8.95 1.20
N LEU A 95 -4.54 -8.27 0.76
CA LEU A 95 -3.15 -8.72 0.80
C LEU A 95 -2.34 -7.70 1.61
N ILE A 96 -1.93 -8.09 2.82
CA ILE A 96 -1.28 -7.19 3.77
C ILE A 96 0.17 -7.60 3.95
N TYR A 97 1.08 -6.65 3.76
CA TYR A 97 2.51 -6.82 3.98
C TYR A 97 2.94 -6.17 5.30
N SER A 98 3.59 -6.93 6.16
CA SER A 98 4.20 -6.41 7.39
C SER A 98 5.25 -7.38 7.90
N ASN A 99 6.51 -6.98 7.96
CA ASN A 99 7.56 -7.89 8.41
C ASN A 99 7.34 -8.38 9.85
N SER A 100 7.00 -7.47 10.77
CA SER A 100 6.73 -7.82 12.18
C SER A 100 5.34 -8.43 12.40
N GLY A 101 4.34 -8.04 11.61
CA GLY A 101 2.97 -8.51 11.74
C GLY A 101 2.26 -8.12 13.04
N VAL A 102 2.73 -7.07 13.76
CA VAL A 102 2.20 -6.70 15.09
C VAL A 102 1.80 -5.24 15.24
N ASN A 103 2.18 -4.35 14.30
CA ASN A 103 1.88 -2.93 14.41
C ASN A 103 0.37 -2.67 14.32
N GLU A 104 -0.11 -1.70 15.08
CA GLU A 104 -1.54 -1.46 15.29
C GLU A 104 -2.29 -1.17 14.00
N VAL A 105 -1.73 -0.36 13.10
CA VAL A 105 -2.39 0.03 11.84
C VAL A 105 -2.65 -1.18 10.93
N VAL A 106 -1.70 -2.11 10.80
CA VAL A 106 -1.90 -3.30 9.95
C VAL A 106 -2.91 -4.26 10.56
N ILE A 107 -2.97 -4.32 11.90
CA ILE A 107 -3.99 -5.11 12.62
C ILE A 107 -5.38 -4.49 12.43
N ASP A 108 -5.51 -3.16 12.53
CA ASP A 108 -6.76 -2.45 12.22
C ASP A 108 -7.30 -2.80 10.83
N VAL A 109 -6.41 -2.77 9.82
CA VAL A 109 -6.77 -3.10 8.43
C VAL A 109 -7.28 -4.54 8.32
N ALA A 110 -6.58 -5.49 8.94
CA ALA A 110 -6.98 -6.90 8.92
C ALA A 110 -8.31 -7.14 9.67
N LEU A 111 -8.49 -6.51 10.84
CA LEU A 111 -9.74 -6.59 11.59
C LEU A 111 -10.92 -6.02 10.81
N GLU A 112 -10.74 -4.91 10.13
CA GLU A 112 -11.79 -4.29 9.33
C GLU A 112 -12.16 -5.15 8.11
N ALA A 113 -11.17 -5.74 7.40
CA ALA A 113 -11.42 -6.70 6.34
C ALA A 113 -12.23 -7.91 6.82
N ARG A 114 -11.85 -8.47 7.99
CA ARG A 114 -12.58 -9.57 8.64
C ARG A 114 -14.00 -9.19 9.02
N ARG A 115 -14.20 -7.96 9.55
CA ARG A 115 -15.55 -7.46 9.90
C ARG A 115 -16.47 -7.45 8.68
N GLN A 116 -15.92 -7.23 7.50
CA GLN A 116 -16.65 -7.23 6.23
C GLN A 116 -16.71 -8.62 5.57
N ALA A 117 -16.28 -9.67 6.27
CA ALA A 117 -16.21 -11.05 5.78
C ALA A 117 -15.37 -11.21 4.49
N LEU A 118 -14.34 -10.36 4.32
CA LEU A 118 -13.40 -10.42 3.20
C LEU A 118 -12.17 -11.25 3.60
N PRO A 119 -11.68 -12.14 2.71
CA PRO A 119 -10.48 -12.92 2.97
C PRO A 119 -9.24 -12.04 3.16
N VAL A 120 -8.39 -12.43 4.11
CA VAL A 120 -7.13 -11.74 4.42
C VAL A 120 -5.96 -12.68 4.16
N ILE A 121 -5.04 -12.23 3.34
CA ILE A 121 -3.75 -12.87 3.05
C ILE A 121 -2.67 -11.97 3.65
N VAL A 122 -1.69 -12.55 4.34
CA VAL A 122 -0.60 -11.78 4.93
C VAL A 122 0.76 -12.30 4.50
N VAL A 123 1.69 -11.37 4.30
CA VAL A 123 3.12 -11.66 4.07
C VAL A 123 3.89 -11.09 5.26
N VAL A 124 4.51 -11.96 6.04
CA VAL A 124 5.23 -11.61 7.28
C VAL A 124 6.55 -12.38 7.36
N SER A 125 7.44 -11.97 8.25
CA SER A 125 8.47 -12.87 8.79
C SER A 125 7.87 -13.58 9.99
N LEU A 126 7.67 -14.88 9.92
CA LEU A 126 7.17 -15.66 11.07
C LEU A 126 8.14 -15.61 12.23
N ASP A 127 9.44 -15.73 11.98
CA ASP A 127 10.49 -15.64 13.01
C ASP A 127 10.40 -14.31 13.76
N HIS A 128 10.29 -13.19 13.04
CA HIS A 128 10.19 -11.88 13.66
C HIS A 128 8.85 -11.71 14.40
N CYS A 129 7.75 -12.07 13.75
CA CYS A 129 6.40 -11.93 14.29
C CYS A 129 6.21 -12.71 15.61
N LEU A 130 6.78 -13.90 15.71
CA LEU A 130 6.69 -14.73 16.90
C LEU A 130 7.65 -14.28 18.02
N ALA A 131 8.77 -13.63 17.67
CA ALA A 131 9.74 -13.12 18.64
C ALA A 131 9.27 -11.85 19.38
N VAL A 132 8.27 -11.12 18.84
CA VAL A 132 7.78 -9.87 19.43
C VAL A 132 6.37 -10.05 20.01
N LYS A 133 6.01 -9.20 20.99
CA LYS A 133 4.67 -9.21 21.59
C LYS A 133 3.67 -8.50 20.68
N PRO A 134 2.38 -8.92 20.63
CA PRO A 134 1.32 -8.12 20.02
C PRO A 134 1.25 -6.74 20.65
N LEU A 135 1.09 -5.72 19.80
CA LEU A 135 1.02 -4.32 20.26
C LEU A 135 -0.42 -3.81 20.32
N HIS A 136 -1.27 -4.26 19.39
CA HIS A 136 -2.68 -3.87 19.33
C HIS A 136 -3.48 -4.37 20.53
N SER A 137 -4.45 -3.58 21.03
CA SER A 137 -5.32 -3.90 22.18
C SER A 137 -6.09 -5.22 22.05
N SER A 138 -6.34 -5.69 20.81
CA SER A 138 -6.96 -7.00 20.57
C SER A 138 -6.09 -8.19 20.98
N GLY A 139 -4.81 -7.99 21.26
CA GLY A 139 -3.83 -9.04 21.53
C GLY A 139 -3.52 -9.94 20.32
N LYS A 140 -3.95 -9.56 19.11
CA LYS A 140 -3.77 -10.33 17.87
C LYS A 140 -2.50 -9.93 17.13
N ARG A 141 -1.95 -10.90 16.38
CA ARG A 141 -0.96 -10.71 15.31
C ARG A 141 -1.64 -10.86 13.95
N LEU A 142 -1.04 -10.38 12.88
CA LEU A 142 -1.57 -10.58 11.52
C LEU A 142 -1.85 -12.06 11.18
N PRO A 143 -0.96 -13.02 11.49
CA PRO A 143 -1.24 -14.44 11.26
C PRO A 143 -2.53 -14.94 11.92
N ASP A 144 -2.93 -14.37 13.07
CA ASP A 144 -4.15 -14.75 13.78
C ASP A 144 -5.44 -14.30 13.06
N LEU A 145 -5.32 -13.42 12.09
CA LEU A 145 -6.41 -12.78 11.36
C LEU A 145 -6.49 -13.21 9.88
N ALA A 146 -5.52 -13.98 9.42
CA ALA A 146 -5.37 -14.36 8.02
C ALA A 146 -5.95 -15.74 7.70
N GLU A 147 -6.53 -15.88 6.50
CA GLU A 147 -6.84 -17.18 5.90
C GLU A 147 -5.58 -17.86 5.37
N VAL A 148 -4.62 -17.05 4.87
CA VAL A 148 -3.35 -17.54 4.37
C VAL A 148 -2.21 -16.68 4.89
N VAL A 149 -1.20 -17.33 5.45
CA VAL A 149 0.04 -16.70 5.90
C VAL A 149 1.17 -17.13 4.99
N ILE A 150 1.86 -16.17 4.40
CA ILE A 150 3.07 -16.40 3.61
C ILE A 150 4.27 -15.89 4.41
N ASP A 151 5.17 -16.79 4.76
CA ASP A 151 6.42 -16.44 5.40
C ASP A 151 7.43 -15.95 4.34
N ASN A 152 8.00 -14.77 4.55
CA ASN A 152 9.06 -14.25 3.70
C ASN A 152 10.44 -14.79 4.04
N CYS A 153 10.52 -15.69 5.05
CA CYS A 153 11.71 -16.42 5.48
C CYS A 153 12.87 -15.51 5.93
N THR A 154 12.59 -14.31 6.44
CA THR A 154 13.63 -13.43 6.98
C THR A 154 13.79 -13.62 8.49
N PRO A 155 15.02 -13.51 9.03
CA PRO A 155 15.27 -13.74 10.45
C PRO A 155 14.60 -12.64 11.32
N ALA A 156 14.41 -12.94 12.60
CA ALA A 156 14.05 -11.95 13.59
C ALA A 156 15.09 -10.81 13.62
N GLY A 157 14.60 -9.56 13.60
CA GLY A 157 15.47 -8.38 13.50
C GLY A 157 15.80 -7.95 12.07
N ASP A 158 15.42 -8.74 11.05
CA ASP A 158 15.50 -8.42 9.61
C ASP A 158 16.91 -8.39 9.00
N ALA A 159 17.93 -7.93 9.72
CA ALA A 159 19.29 -7.82 9.22
C ALA A 159 20.00 -9.19 9.17
N MET A 160 20.63 -9.53 8.03
CA MET A 160 21.09 -10.88 7.75
C MET A 160 22.60 -11.07 7.86
N VAL A 161 23.42 -10.01 7.73
CA VAL A 161 24.86 -10.14 7.57
C VAL A 161 25.61 -9.55 8.78
N ARG A 162 26.35 -10.38 9.48
CA ARG A 162 27.29 -9.94 10.52
C ARG A 162 28.60 -9.51 9.86
N VAL A 163 29.04 -8.29 10.18
CA VAL A 163 30.30 -7.71 9.70
C VAL A 163 31.23 -7.60 10.90
N GLU A 164 32.48 -8.02 10.72
CA GLU A 164 33.50 -7.90 11.77
C GLU A 164 33.68 -6.41 12.16
N GLY A 165 33.72 -6.14 13.44
CA GLY A 165 33.82 -4.79 13.99
C GLY A 165 32.48 -4.05 14.15
N LEU A 166 31.36 -4.64 13.75
CA LEU A 166 30.01 -4.10 14.03
C LEU A 166 29.31 -4.94 15.09
N GLU A 167 28.66 -4.26 16.04
CA GLU A 167 27.85 -4.91 17.07
C GLU A 167 26.60 -5.54 16.46
N ASP A 168 25.89 -4.79 15.59
CA ASP A 168 24.66 -5.20 14.96
C ASP A 168 24.86 -5.70 13.52
N PRO A 169 24.05 -6.67 13.04
CA PRO A 169 24.07 -7.11 11.66
C PRO A 169 23.53 -6.04 10.72
N VAL A 170 23.84 -6.12 9.45
CA VAL A 170 23.39 -5.22 8.37
C VAL A 170 22.75 -6.01 7.23
N GLY A 171 22.10 -5.31 6.31
CA GLY A 171 21.48 -5.89 5.11
C GLY A 171 20.10 -6.49 5.42
N PRO A 172 19.00 -5.69 5.25
CA PRO A 172 17.64 -6.18 5.51
C PRO A 172 17.23 -7.25 4.50
N GLY A 173 16.71 -8.37 5.00
CA GLY A 173 16.24 -9.50 4.20
C GLY A 173 14.80 -9.38 3.75
N SER A 174 13.95 -8.70 4.53
CA SER A 174 12.51 -8.63 4.31
C SER A 174 12.15 -8.07 2.93
N THR A 175 12.89 -7.08 2.45
CA THR A 175 12.65 -6.50 1.12
C THR A 175 12.89 -7.53 0.01
N ILE A 176 13.96 -8.31 0.10
CA ILE A 176 14.29 -9.34 -0.91
C ILE A 176 13.24 -10.47 -0.84
N GLY A 177 12.98 -10.99 0.35
CA GLY A 177 12.04 -12.10 0.57
C GLY A 177 10.62 -11.74 0.12
N ALA A 178 10.10 -10.58 0.55
CA ALA A 178 8.76 -10.17 0.17
C ALA A 178 8.65 -9.78 -1.32
N ALA A 179 9.70 -9.25 -1.96
CA ALA A 179 9.72 -9.04 -3.41
C ALA A 179 9.66 -10.36 -4.18
N ALA A 180 10.39 -11.39 -3.73
CA ALA A 180 10.30 -12.72 -4.30
C ALA A 180 8.90 -13.31 -4.15
N VAL A 181 8.31 -13.26 -2.95
CA VAL A 181 6.93 -13.69 -2.68
C VAL A 181 5.94 -12.97 -3.59
N THR A 182 6.06 -11.64 -3.72
CA THR A 182 5.16 -10.83 -4.55
C THR A 182 5.18 -11.28 -6.02
N ASN A 183 6.37 -11.53 -6.57
CA ASN A 183 6.48 -11.97 -7.96
C ASN A 183 6.03 -13.42 -8.16
N MET A 184 6.31 -14.33 -7.22
CA MET A 184 5.77 -15.69 -7.28
C MET A 184 4.24 -15.69 -7.22
N LEU A 185 3.66 -14.91 -6.32
CA LEU A 185 2.21 -14.77 -6.18
C LEU A 185 1.58 -14.20 -7.46
N LYS A 186 2.19 -13.15 -8.04
CA LYS A 186 1.76 -12.56 -9.31
C LYS A 186 1.72 -13.59 -10.44
N CYS A 187 2.77 -14.40 -10.57
CA CYS A 187 2.83 -15.46 -11.59
C CYS A 187 1.75 -16.53 -11.36
N ALA A 188 1.57 -16.99 -10.12
CA ALA A 188 0.57 -18.00 -9.79
C ALA A 188 -0.87 -17.50 -10.03
N ILE A 189 -1.15 -16.22 -9.73
CA ILE A 189 -2.46 -15.59 -10.05
C ILE A 189 -2.67 -15.54 -11.57
N ALA A 190 -1.66 -15.12 -12.34
CA ALA A 190 -1.76 -15.06 -13.80
C ALA A 190 -2.01 -16.44 -14.41
N GLU A 191 -1.35 -17.48 -13.91
CA GLU A 191 -1.57 -18.87 -14.28
C GLU A 191 -3.00 -19.31 -13.96
N GLY A 192 -3.48 -19.02 -12.75
CA GLY A 192 -4.85 -19.32 -12.33
C GLY A 192 -5.90 -18.65 -13.22
N LEU A 193 -5.72 -17.35 -13.54
CA LEU A 193 -6.62 -16.62 -14.44
C LEU A 193 -6.60 -17.20 -15.87
N ALA A 194 -5.43 -17.53 -16.39
CA ALA A 194 -5.30 -18.17 -17.71
C ALA A 194 -5.97 -19.55 -17.73
N GLY A 195 -5.83 -20.34 -16.66
CA GLY A 195 -6.48 -21.63 -16.50
C GLY A 195 -8.02 -21.56 -16.46
N LEU A 196 -8.57 -20.42 -16.02
CA LEU A 196 -10.01 -20.13 -16.08
C LEU A 196 -10.47 -19.58 -17.43
N GLY A 197 -9.58 -19.47 -18.43
CA GLY A 197 -9.92 -18.87 -19.73
C GLY A 197 -10.06 -17.35 -19.70
N GLN A 198 -9.56 -16.70 -18.64
CA GLN A 198 -9.57 -15.25 -18.44
C GLN A 198 -8.13 -14.69 -18.33
N PRO A 199 -7.27 -14.85 -19.35
CA PRO A 199 -5.88 -14.41 -19.29
C PRO A 199 -5.80 -12.91 -19.02
N PRO A 200 -4.96 -12.46 -18.07
CA PRO A 200 -4.88 -11.05 -17.70
C PRO A 200 -4.23 -10.20 -18.79
N LEU A 201 -4.59 -8.92 -18.85
CA LEU A 201 -3.94 -7.92 -19.69
C LEU A 201 -2.61 -7.50 -19.03
N VAL A 202 -1.50 -8.08 -19.50
CA VAL A 202 -0.18 -7.82 -18.93
C VAL A 202 0.46 -6.56 -19.52
N LEU A 203 0.88 -5.62 -18.65
CA LEU A 203 1.68 -4.46 -19.04
C LEU A 203 3.04 -4.91 -19.57
N THR A 204 3.40 -4.44 -20.75
CA THR A 204 4.65 -4.82 -21.43
C THR A 204 5.52 -3.61 -21.74
N SER A 205 6.83 -3.84 -21.83
CA SER A 205 7.78 -2.79 -22.22
C SER A 205 7.72 -2.52 -23.73
N SER A 206 7.61 -1.24 -24.11
CA SER A 206 7.66 -0.79 -25.50
C SER A 206 8.99 -1.06 -26.20
N TYR A 207 10.05 -1.36 -25.44
CA TYR A 207 11.35 -1.74 -26.01
C TYR A 207 11.38 -3.15 -26.61
N PHE A 208 10.51 -4.05 -26.16
CA PHE A 208 10.48 -5.46 -26.59
C PHE A 208 9.32 -5.81 -27.52
N ILE A 209 8.32 -4.96 -27.60
CA ILE A 209 7.20 -5.13 -28.56
C ILE A 209 7.03 -3.86 -29.38
N ARG A 210 6.33 -3.98 -30.52
CA ARG A 210 6.05 -2.82 -31.38
C ARG A 210 5.38 -1.74 -30.54
N SER A 211 5.85 -0.51 -30.65
CA SER A 211 5.41 0.63 -29.83
C SER A 211 3.89 0.86 -29.87
N GLU A 212 3.26 0.62 -31.01
CA GLU A 212 1.80 0.72 -31.19
C GLU A 212 1.06 -0.35 -30.39
N ALA A 213 1.48 -1.62 -30.48
CA ALA A 213 0.88 -2.71 -29.73
C ALA A 213 1.08 -2.53 -28.20
N SER A 214 2.21 -1.98 -27.79
CA SER A 214 2.48 -1.66 -26.40
C SER A 214 1.58 -0.54 -25.89
N ARG A 215 1.40 0.53 -26.67
CA ARG A 215 0.48 1.63 -26.30
C ARG A 215 -0.95 1.15 -26.18
N LYS A 216 -1.44 0.41 -27.17
CA LYS A 216 -2.79 -0.17 -27.12
C LYS A 216 -3.00 -1.02 -25.87
N ARG A 217 -2.04 -1.90 -25.56
CA ARG A 217 -2.12 -2.75 -24.35
C ARG A 217 -2.03 -1.94 -23.05
N PHE A 218 -1.24 -0.88 -23.04
CA PHE A 218 -1.18 0.05 -21.91
C PHE A 218 -2.56 0.69 -21.66
N ASP A 219 -3.19 1.24 -22.70
CA ASP A 219 -4.51 1.87 -22.60
C ASP A 219 -5.58 0.87 -22.15
N GLU A 220 -5.66 -0.30 -22.78
CA GLU A 220 -6.60 -1.37 -22.41
C GLU A 220 -6.42 -1.81 -20.94
N THR A 221 -5.17 -1.92 -20.47
CA THR A 221 -4.87 -2.31 -19.09
C THR A 221 -5.34 -1.26 -18.09
N TYR A 222 -5.10 0.03 -18.38
CA TYR A 222 -5.53 1.11 -17.49
C TYR A 222 -7.03 1.37 -17.57
N ASP A 223 -7.67 1.11 -18.71
CA ASP A 223 -9.12 1.17 -18.83
C ASP A 223 -9.80 0.08 -17.99
N ASP A 224 -9.32 -1.17 -18.05
CA ASP A 224 -9.81 -2.26 -17.18
C ASP A 224 -9.56 -1.93 -15.68
N TYR A 225 -8.38 -1.40 -15.35
CA TYR A 225 -8.09 -0.97 -13.97
C TYR A 225 -9.07 0.12 -13.51
N ARG A 226 -9.27 1.17 -14.30
CA ARG A 226 -10.18 2.27 -13.98
C ARG A 226 -11.61 1.78 -13.77
N GLU A 227 -12.09 0.89 -14.62
CA GLU A 227 -13.43 0.30 -14.49
C GLU A 227 -13.57 -0.48 -13.19
N ARG A 228 -12.57 -1.28 -12.82
CA ARG A 228 -12.58 -2.07 -11.58
C ARG A 228 -12.55 -1.19 -10.33
N VAL A 229 -11.72 -0.15 -10.30
CA VAL A 229 -11.56 0.69 -9.12
C VAL A 229 -12.64 1.77 -8.97
N GLN A 230 -13.41 2.07 -10.01
CA GLN A 230 -14.45 3.10 -9.97
C GLN A 230 -15.42 2.93 -8.79
N ARG A 231 -15.80 1.68 -8.47
CA ARG A 231 -16.71 1.38 -7.36
C ARG A 231 -16.10 1.62 -5.97
N VAL A 232 -14.78 1.50 -5.87
CA VAL A 232 -14.06 1.66 -4.59
C VAL A 232 -14.18 3.08 -4.05
N TYR A 233 -14.34 4.06 -4.92
CA TYR A 233 -14.51 5.48 -4.59
C TYR A 233 -15.97 5.94 -4.71
N GLY A 234 -16.92 5.01 -4.77
CA GLY A 234 -18.35 5.30 -4.80
C GLY A 234 -18.83 5.98 -3.52
N ALA A 235 -20.05 6.51 -3.55
CA ALA A 235 -20.64 7.17 -2.38
C ALA A 235 -20.72 6.18 -1.21
N CYS A 236 -20.00 6.46 -0.14
CA CYS A 236 -20.13 5.77 1.12
C CYS A 236 -21.56 6.01 1.64
N ARG A 237 -22.41 4.97 1.68
CA ARG A 237 -23.80 5.08 2.15
C ARG A 237 -23.92 4.98 3.67
N GLU A 238 -22.83 4.69 4.37
CA GLU A 238 -22.84 4.71 5.82
C GLU A 238 -22.74 6.17 6.30
N GLU A 239 -23.75 6.62 7.03
CA GLU A 239 -23.66 7.86 7.80
C GLU A 239 -22.36 7.84 8.59
N TRP A 240 -21.58 8.88 8.49
CA TRP A 240 -20.43 9.11 9.35
C TRP A 240 -20.93 8.98 10.78
N GLY A 241 -20.76 7.80 11.36
CA GLY A 241 -21.01 7.63 12.77
C GLY A 241 -20.28 8.78 13.46
N GLN A 242 -21.00 9.54 14.28
CA GLN A 242 -20.51 10.75 14.95
C GLN A 242 -19.04 10.57 15.29
N PRO A 243 -18.12 11.46 14.89
CA PRO A 243 -16.72 11.32 15.20
C PRO A 243 -16.63 11.01 16.68
N ALA A 244 -15.90 9.94 17.04
CA ALA A 244 -15.67 9.62 18.44
C ALA A 244 -15.38 10.94 19.10
N THR A 245 -16.32 11.42 19.89
CA THR A 245 -16.31 12.77 20.40
C THR A 245 -14.93 13.01 20.96
N PHE A 246 -14.19 13.94 20.36
CA PHE A 246 -13.01 14.53 20.99
C PHE A 246 -13.52 15.22 22.28
N ARG A 247 -13.85 14.39 23.28
CA ARG A 247 -14.21 14.84 24.61
C ARG A 247 -12.93 15.39 25.23
N GLY A 248 -12.69 16.66 25.01
CA GLY A 248 -11.57 17.36 25.64
C GLY A 248 -11.13 18.63 24.95
N TRP A 249 -11.40 18.82 23.66
CA TRP A 249 -11.08 20.07 22.99
C TRP A 249 -12.31 21.00 23.04
N LYS A 250 -12.45 21.74 24.14
CA LYS A 250 -13.25 22.96 24.13
C LYS A 250 -12.48 23.95 23.26
N LEU A 251 -12.96 24.19 22.03
CA LEU A 251 -12.58 25.39 21.28
C LEU A 251 -12.90 26.57 22.20
N GLN A 252 -11.86 27.17 22.78
CA GLN A 252 -12.04 28.48 23.39
C GLN A 252 -12.46 29.44 22.27
N PRO A 253 -13.52 30.21 22.43
CA PRO A 253 -13.85 31.22 21.43
C PRO A 253 -12.64 32.14 21.29
N ALA A 254 -12.19 32.36 20.07
CA ALA A 254 -11.08 33.23 19.74
C ALA A 254 -11.40 34.64 20.26
N ARG A 255 -11.00 34.93 21.48
CA ARG A 255 -10.95 36.28 22.03
C ARG A 255 -9.64 36.87 21.53
N HIS A 256 -9.77 37.93 20.75
CA HIS A 256 -8.72 38.77 20.16
C HIS A 256 -8.14 38.25 18.82
N LEU A 257 -8.97 38.23 17.77
CA LEU A 257 -8.44 38.50 16.44
C LEU A 257 -8.20 40.02 16.36
N LEU A 258 -6.92 40.41 16.42
CA LEU A 258 -6.53 41.74 15.99
C LEU A 258 -6.86 41.90 14.50
N PRO A 259 -7.40 43.07 14.06
CA PRO A 259 -7.71 43.27 12.66
C PRO A 259 -6.42 43.12 11.83
N ILE A 260 -6.45 42.19 10.86
CA ILE A 260 -5.39 42.04 9.88
C ILE A 260 -5.41 43.27 8.99
N THR A 261 -4.52 44.21 9.21
CA THR A 261 -4.25 45.28 8.26
C THR A 261 -3.73 44.70 6.95
N PRO A 262 -4.28 45.06 5.79
CA PRO A 262 -3.79 44.57 4.51
C PRO A 262 -2.36 45.06 4.32
N VAL A 263 -1.40 44.11 4.28
CA VAL A 263 -0.02 44.37 3.90
C VAL A 263 0.01 44.57 2.40
N THR A 264 0.19 45.82 1.97
CA THR A 264 0.47 46.15 0.56
C THR A 264 1.86 45.67 0.22
N LEU A 265 1.96 44.52 -0.48
CA LEU A 265 3.25 44.04 -1.01
C LEU A 265 3.72 44.92 -2.16
N PRO A 266 5.00 45.29 -2.21
CA PRO A 266 5.56 46.06 -3.32
C PRO A 266 5.46 45.28 -4.62
N LYS A 267 5.08 45.95 -5.71
CA LYS A 267 4.94 45.41 -7.08
C LYS A 267 6.23 44.86 -7.74
N ALA A 268 7.30 44.70 -7.00
CA ALA A 268 8.64 44.37 -7.54
C ALA A 268 8.97 42.86 -7.56
N LEU A 269 8.07 41.96 -7.18
CA LEU A 269 8.39 40.52 -7.05
C LEU A 269 7.66 39.60 -8.04
N PHE A 270 7.08 40.11 -9.13
CA PHE A 270 6.55 39.32 -10.23
C PHE A 270 7.34 39.50 -11.52
N GLN A 271 8.60 39.09 -11.55
CA GLN A 271 9.33 38.78 -12.79
C GLN A 271 10.11 37.48 -12.61
N VAL A 272 9.41 36.34 -12.62
CA VAL A 272 10.02 35.03 -12.92
C VAL A 272 10.04 34.93 -14.44
N ARG A 273 11.18 35.23 -15.05
CA ARG A 273 11.42 34.92 -16.46
C ARG A 273 11.66 33.40 -16.56
N PHE A 274 10.75 32.69 -17.21
CA PHE A 274 11.04 31.37 -17.75
C PHE A 274 12.03 31.53 -18.91
N LEU A 275 13.26 31.08 -18.69
CA LEU A 275 14.23 30.92 -19.78
C LEU A 275 13.93 29.60 -20.49
N VAL A 276 13.18 29.65 -21.58
CA VAL A 276 13.05 28.51 -22.51
C VAL A 276 14.33 28.49 -23.36
N ILE A 277 15.19 27.53 -23.12
CA ILE A 277 16.32 27.24 -24.02
C ILE A 277 15.75 26.37 -25.14
N LEU A 278 15.44 26.97 -26.26
CA LEU A 278 15.28 26.28 -27.53
C LEU A 278 16.69 25.85 -27.98
N HIS A 279 16.93 24.55 -28.04
CA HIS A 279 18.06 24.01 -28.79
C HIS A 279 17.60 23.89 -30.24
N GLU A 280 18.01 24.84 -31.09
CA GLU A 280 18.01 24.68 -32.54
C GLU A 280 19.25 23.90 -32.94
N ASP A 281 19.03 22.92 -33.78
CA ASP A 281 19.84 22.31 -34.82
C ASP A 281 21.37 22.35 -34.73
N ILE A 282 21.95 21.16 -34.73
CA ILE A 282 23.27 20.94 -35.38
C ILE A 282 23.11 19.70 -36.29
N GLU A 283 23.44 19.91 -37.56
CA GLU A 283 23.52 18.98 -38.67
C GLU A 283 24.24 17.66 -38.39
#